data_22cd9cdf84d50f3bb9dde0512d42cb6d
#
_entry.id   22cd9cdf84d50f3bb9dde0512d42cb6d
#
_cell.length_a   1.000
_cell.length_b   1.000
_cell.length_c   1.000
_cell.angle_alpha   90.00
_cell.angle_beta   90.00
_cell.angle_gamma   90.00
#
_symmetry.space_group_name_H-M   'P 1'
#
loop_
_entity.id
_entity.type
_entity.pdbx_description
1 polymer ?
#
loop_
_entity_poly.entity_id
_entity_poly.type
_entity_poly.pdbx_seq_one_letter_code
_entity_poly.pdbx_strand_id
1 'polypeptide(L)'
;MSCKLPADKAESKKLQAEGVHFLENESCDILLGNQPIHISGLELPLIVNKKFRKADVTAEDVGRCLGEKHSTEKQQKATKDFADNSYHILLAHNPSYMEAYKEWGADLILSGHLHGGCVRLPGIGGVITPQAFLFPKYSGEMTVVGEQTIIVSKGLGTHTFNVRLFNPAEVVAITLCR
;
A
#
# COMPACT_ATOMS: atom_id res chain seq x y z
N MET A 1 -0.60 -17.43 -8.12
CA MET A 1 0.71 -17.26 -8.73
C MET A 1 1.03 -15.79 -8.57
N SER A 2 1.82 -15.45 -7.54
CA SER A 2 2.24 -14.08 -7.30
C SER A 2 3.10 -13.65 -8.48
N CYS A 3 2.72 -12.56 -9.12
CA CYS A 3 3.55 -11.91 -10.11
C CYS A 3 4.70 -11.18 -9.38
N LYS A 4 5.62 -11.93 -8.80
CA LYS A 4 7.00 -11.54 -8.80
C LYS A 4 7.54 -11.97 -10.16
N LEU A 5 7.35 -11.11 -11.15
CA LEU A 5 8.47 -10.88 -12.04
C LEU A 5 9.57 -10.42 -11.08
N PRO A 6 10.72 -11.09 -10.97
CA PRO A 6 11.87 -10.42 -10.47
C PRO A 6 11.95 -9.18 -11.35
N ALA A 7 11.74 -7.98 -10.77
CA ALA A 7 12.16 -6.78 -11.46
C ALA A 7 13.56 -7.14 -11.89
N ASP A 8 13.77 -7.22 -13.20
CA ASP A 8 15.07 -7.64 -13.71
C ASP A 8 16.05 -6.71 -13.01
N LYS A 9 16.98 -7.28 -12.25
CA LYS A 9 17.94 -6.47 -11.46
C LYS A 9 18.64 -5.43 -12.33
N ALA A 10 18.68 -5.68 -13.64
CA ALA A 10 19.17 -4.76 -14.64
C ALA A 10 18.19 -3.59 -14.88
N GLU A 11 16.90 -3.84 -14.92
CA GLU A 11 15.87 -2.81 -15.11
C GLU A 11 15.73 -1.92 -13.87
N SER A 12 15.74 -2.52 -12.67
CA SER A 12 15.74 -1.76 -11.41
C SER A 12 16.96 -0.85 -11.30
N LYS A 13 18.17 -1.35 -11.66
CA LYS A 13 19.39 -0.54 -11.69
C LYS A 13 19.32 0.61 -12.68
N LYS A 14 18.72 0.38 -13.86
CA LYS A 14 18.54 1.44 -14.84
C LYS A 14 17.63 2.54 -14.30
N LEU A 15 16.50 2.18 -13.71
CA LEU A 15 15.57 3.13 -13.10
C LEU A 15 16.19 3.87 -11.91
N GLN A 16 17.00 3.19 -11.11
CA GLN A 16 17.77 3.85 -10.04
C GLN A 16 18.75 4.88 -10.58
N ALA A 17 19.41 4.60 -11.69
CA ALA A 17 20.29 5.55 -12.36
C ALA A 17 19.55 6.77 -12.92
N GLU A 18 18.26 6.64 -13.19
CA GLU A 18 17.34 7.71 -13.61
C GLU A 18 16.71 8.45 -12.41
N GLY A 19 17.09 8.11 -11.17
CA GLY A 19 16.62 8.78 -9.95
C GLY A 19 15.40 8.13 -9.29
N VAL A 20 14.98 6.92 -9.70
CA VAL A 20 13.91 6.19 -9.04
C VAL A 20 14.44 5.53 -7.76
N HIS A 21 13.77 5.79 -6.64
CA HIS A 21 14.06 5.16 -5.35
C HIS A 21 13.11 3.98 -5.11
N PHE A 22 13.67 2.78 -4.90
CA PHE A 22 12.95 1.59 -4.51
C PHE A 22 13.01 1.44 -3.00
N LEU A 23 11.86 1.40 -2.35
CA LEU A 23 11.73 1.22 -0.91
C LEU A 23 11.20 -0.19 -0.64
N GLU A 24 12.09 -1.13 -0.32
CA GLU A 24 11.78 -2.54 -0.01
C GLU A 24 12.00 -2.77 1.49
N ASN A 25 10.97 -2.53 2.31
CA ASN A 25 11.04 -2.43 3.76
C ASN A 25 12.04 -1.37 4.23
N GLU A 26 12.03 -0.26 3.54
CA GLU A 26 12.89 0.90 3.78
C GLU A 26 12.04 2.16 3.82
N SER A 27 12.58 3.21 4.45
CA SER A 27 11.94 4.51 4.52
C SER A 27 12.92 5.60 4.10
N CYS A 28 12.37 6.71 3.60
CA CYS A 28 13.12 7.92 3.30
C CYS A 28 12.33 9.16 3.74
N ASP A 29 13.08 10.20 4.06
CA ASP A 29 12.54 11.51 4.38
C ASP A 29 12.77 12.47 3.22
N ILE A 30 11.75 13.23 2.87
CA ILE A 30 11.84 14.31 1.90
C ILE A 30 11.31 15.62 2.51
N LEU A 31 11.76 16.73 2.00
CA LEU A 31 11.26 18.05 2.37
C LEU A 31 10.43 18.63 1.22
N LEU A 32 9.17 18.92 1.49
CA LEU A 32 8.31 19.68 0.59
C LEU A 32 8.18 21.11 1.14
N GLY A 33 9.02 22.01 0.64
CA GLY A 33 9.24 23.30 1.30
C GLY A 33 9.88 23.12 2.67
N ASN A 34 9.18 23.51 3.74
CA ASN A 34 9.62 23.33 5.13
C ASN A 34 8.90 22.17 5.84
N GLN A 35 8.07 21.40 5.10
CA GLN A 35 7.30 20.30 5.68
C GLN A 35 8.06 18.99 5.47
N PRO A 36 8.43 18.27 6.54
CA PRO A 36 8.99 16.93 6.41
C PRO A 36 7.90 15.93 6.02
N ILE A 37 8.20 15.09 5.05
CA ILE A 37 7.37 13.97 4.62
C ILE A 37 8.20 12.70 4.78
N HIS A 38 7.66 11.75 5.53
CA HIS A 38 8.24 10.42 5.71
C HIS A 38 7.55 9.42 4.79
N ILE A 39 8.29 8.73 3.95
CA ILE A 39 7.75 7.76 3.00
C ILE A 39 8.33 6.39 3.34
N SER A 40 7.45 5.43 3.62
CA SER A 40 7.81 4.04 3.93
C SER A 40 7.30 3.10 2.85
N GLY A 41 8.16 2.25 2.31
CA GLY A 41 7.80 1.19 1.39
C GLY A 41 7.73 -0.15 2.09
N LEU A 42 6.55 -0.76 2.16
CA LEU A 42 6.30 -2.02 2.85
C LEU A 42 6.19 -3.18 1.87
N GLU A 43 7.06 -4.17 2.02
CA GLU A 43 6.96 -5.47 1.36
C GLU A 43 6.70 -6.57 2.40
N LEU A 44 5.47 -7.08 2.42
CA LEU A 44 5.13 -8.22 3.29
C LEU A 44 5.63 -9.54 2.69
N PRO A 45 6.11 -10.49 3.52
CA PRO A 45 6.56 -11.79 3.06
C PRO A 45 5.50 -12.52 2.23
N LEU A 46 5.92 -13.24 1.19
CA LEU A 46 5.02 -13.97 0.28
C LEU A 46 4.09 -14.98 0.96
N ILE A 47 4.47 -15.48 2.12
CA ILE A 47 3.68 -16.43 2.89
C ILE A 47 2.33 -15.83 3.34
N VAL A 48 2.27 -14.51 3.48
CA VAL A 48 1.09 -13.74 3.86
C VAL A 48 0.08 -13.64 2.70
N ASN A 49 0.54 -13.76 1.46
CA ASN A 49 -0.25 -13.61 0.24
C ASN A 49 -0.80 -14.93 -0.33
N LYS A 50 -0.93 -16.00 0.48
CA LYS A 50 -1.48 -17.28 -0.01
C LYS A 50 -2.94 -17.13 -0.43
N LYS A 51 -3.28 -17.71 -1.60
CA LYS A 51 -4.68 -17.81 -2.06
C LYS A 51 -5.56 -18.46 -1.00
N PHE A 52 -6.76 -17.94 -0.82
CA PHE A 52 -7.82 -18.46 0.07
C PHE A 52 -7.53 -18.43 1.58
N ARG A 53 -6.43 -17.86 2.02
CA ARG A 53 -6.17 -17.68 3.46
C ARG A 53 -5.61 -16.29 3.71
N LYS A 54 -6.43 -15.44 4.33
CA LYS A 54 -5.98 -14.15 4.83
C LYS A 54 -5.10 -14.44 6.06
N ALA A 55 -3.83 -14.06 6.01
CA ALA A 55 -3.00 -14.06 7.22
C ALA A 55 -3.42 -12.88 8.09
N ASP A 56 -3.38 -13.04 9.38
CA ASP A 56 -3.56 -11.93 10.30
C ASP A 56 -2.23 -11.15 10.33
N VAL A 57 -2.25 -9.96 9.75
CA VAL A 57 -1.15 -8.99 9.79
C VAL A 57 -1.55 -7.92 10.77
N THR A 58 -0.67 -7.58 11.68
CA THR A 58 -0.86 -6.55 12.71
C THR A 58 -0.04 -5.30 12.40
N ALA A 59 -0.35 -4.19 13.05
CA ALA A 59 0.48 -2.97 12.99
C ALA A 59 1.92 -3.22 13.46
N GLU A 60 2.08 -4.12 14.42
CA GLU A 60 3.40 -4.55 14.92
C GLU A 60 4.23 -5.28 13.85
N ASP A 61 3.58 -6.11 13.03
CA ASP A 61 4.24 -6.78 11.90
C ASP A 61 4.69 -5.77 10.85
N VAL A 62 3.89 -4.72 10.61
CA VAL A 62 4.25 -3.60 9.72
C VAL A 62 5.49 -2.88 10.25
N GLY A 63 5.48 -2.45 11.51
CA GLY A 63 6.62 -1.78 12.15
C GLY A 63 7.88 -2.66 12.16
N ARG A 64 7.74 -3.97 12.42
CA ARG A 64 8.86 -4.92 12.38
C ARG A 64 9.47 -5.03 10.99
N CYS A 65 8.66 -5.07 9.94
CA CYS A 65 9.14 -5.10 8.56
C CYS A 65 9.90 -3.83 8.19
N LEU A 66 9.48 -2.68 8.72
CA LEU A 66 10.12 -1.39 8.49
C LEU A 66 11.32 -1.11 9.42
N GLY A 67 11.71 -2.10 10.24
CA GLY A 67 12.89 -2.02 11.10
C GLY A 67 12.70 -1.20 12.38
N GLU A 68 11.47 -0.91 12.77
CA GLU A 68 11.16 -0.26 14.04
C GLU A 68 11.53 -1.19 15.20
N LYS A 69 12.35 -0.70 16.12
CA LYS A 69 12.73 -1.46 17.31
C LYS A 69 11.55 -1.54 18.27
N HIS A 70 11.16 -2.75 18.65
CA HIS A 70 10.21 -3.00 19.72
C HIS A 70 10.61 -2.26 21.02
N SER A 71 9.87 -1.25 21.37
CA SER A 71 9.81 -0.76 22.75
C SER A 71 8.65 -1.45 23.45
N THR A 72 8.98 -2.41 24.33
CA THR A 72 8.06 -3.31 25.00
C THR A 72 7.20 -2.66 26.10
N GLU A 73 7.10 -1.37 26.20
CA GLU A 73 6.26 -0.70 27.20
C GLU A 73 5.52 0.52 26.63
N LYS A 74 4.20 0.40 26.66
CA LYS A 74 3.17 1.42 26.34
C LYS A 74 2.66 1.46 24.89
N GLN A 75 1.92 0.45 24.54
CA GLN A 75 1.17 0.29 23.28
C GLN A 75 -0.10 1.18 23.17
N GLN A 76 -0.09 2.42 23.61
CA GLN A 76 -1.21 3.34 23.35
C GLN A 76 -0.83 4.61 22.59
N LYS A 77 0.43 4.75 22.19
CA LYS A 77 0.92 5.84 21.32
C LYS A 77 2.18 5.44 20.56
N ALA A 78 2.30 4.17 20.22
CA ALA A 78 3.48 3.63 19.58
C ALA A 78 3.37 3.78 18.09
N THR A 79 3.70 4.93 17.58
CA THR A 79 4.22 5.13 16.22
C THR A 79 4.60 6.57 15.96
N LYS A 80 4.98 7.35 16.97
CA LYS A 80 5.55 8.67 16.74
C LYS A 80 6.91 8.82 17.43
N ASP A 81 7.86 7.97 17.06
CA ASP A 81 9.30 8.33 17.14
C ASP A 81 9.74 9.09 15.88
N PHE A 82 8.78 9.45 15.04
CA PHE A 82 8.99 10.38 13.95
C PHE A 82 9.07 11.79 14.50
N ALA A 83 9.88 12.64 13.91
CA ALA A 83 9.89 14.06 14.23
C ALA A 83 8.45 14.55 14.33
N ASP A 84 8.04 15.06 15.46
CA ASP A 84 6.68 15.25 15.99
C ASP A 84 5.71 16.02 15.09
N ASN A 85 6.03 16.21 13.79
CA ASN A 85 5.24 16.97 12.81
C ASN A 85 5.48 16.54 11.34
N SER A 86 5.93 15.31 11.07
CA SER A 86 6.08 14.82 9.70
C SER A 86 4.79 14.19 9.17
N TYR A 87 4.51 14.35 7.89
CA TYR A 87 3.41 13.68 7.20
C TYR A 87 3.86 12.31 6.70
N HIS A 88 3.14 11.26 7.05
CA HIS A 88 3.54 9.87 6.80
C HIS A 88 2.81 9.27 5.61
N ILE A 89 3.57 8.81 4.63
CA ILE A 89 3.05 8.09 3.46
C ILE A 89 3.52 6.63 3.53
N LEU A 90 2.57 5.69 3.52
CA LEU A 90 2.85 4.27 3.41
C LEU A 90 2.57 3.78 1.98
N LEU A 91 3.57 3.21 1.34
CA LEU A 91 3.46 2.49 0.08
C LEU A 91 3.34 0.99 0.39
N ALA A 92 2.15 0.42 0.25
CA ALA A 92 1.88 -0.98 0.58
C ALA A 92 1.07 -1.65 -0.53
N HIS A 93 1.65 -2.68 -1.17
CA HIS A 93 1.10 -3.25 -2.38
C HIS A 93 -0.32 -3.83 -2.21
N ASN A 94 -0.58 -4.59 -1.14
CA ASN A 94 -1.83 -5.34 -0.97
C ASN A 94 -2.79 -4.68 0.03
N PRO A 95 -3.95 -4.14 -0.41
CA PRO A 95 -4.90 -3.46 0.46
C PRO A 95 -5.68 -4.41 1.39
N SER A 96 -5.48 -5.72 1.30
CA SER A 96 -6.16 -6.69 2.18
C SER A 96 -5.80 -6.51 3.67
N TYR A 97 -4.68 -5.87 3.96
CA TYR A 97 -4.17 -5.64 5.32
C TYR A 97 -4.35 -4.19 5.78
N MET A 98 -5.28 -3.48 5.18
CA MET A 98 -5.49 -2.04 5.41
C MET A 98 -5.73 -1.68 6.87
N GLU A 99 -6.37 -2.56 7.65
CA GLU A 99 -6.61 -2.29 9.07
C GLU A 99 -5.26 -2.19 9.83
N ALA A 100 -4.32 -3.10 9.56
CA ALA A 100 -2.98 -3.03 10.14
C ALA A 100 -2.21 -1.77 9.71
N TYR A 101 -2.36 -1.36 8.45
CA TYR A 101 -1.72 -0.14 7.94
C TYR A 101 -2.26 1.12 8.61
N LYS A 102 -3.57 1.17 8.86
CA LYS A 102 -4.22 2.27 9.58
C LYS A 102 -3.78 2.33 11.04
N GLU A 103 -3.77 1.16 11.70
CA GLU A 103 -3.33 1.04 13.09
C GLU A 103 -1.85 1.41 13.25
N TRP A 104 -1.03 1.12 12.24
CA TRP A 104 0.37 1.55 12.22
C TRP A 104 0.53 3.07 12.17
N GLY A 105 -0.44 3.81 11.62
CA GLY A 105 -0.56 5.24 11.80
C GLY A 105 -0.11 6.11 10.62
N ALA A 106 -0.07 5.59 9.39
CA ALA A 106 0.17 6.41 8.19
C ALA A 106 -0.96 7.41 7.96
N ASP A 107 -0.61 8.65 7.54
CA ASP A 107 -1.58 9.68 7.16
C ASP A 107 -2.15 9.43 5.76
N LEU A 108 -1.30 8.93 4.85
CA LEU A 108 -1.67 8.53 3.50
C LEU A 108 -1.20 7.11 3.20
N ILE A 109 -2.12 6.25 2.80
CA ILE A 109 -1.83 4.86 2.42
C ILE A 109 -2.09 4.70 0.93
N LEU A 110 -1.05 4.32 0.17
CA LEU A 110 -1.12 4.05 -1.25
C LEU A 110 -1.00 2.56 -1.51
N SER A 111 -2.00 1.98 -2.17
CA SER A 111 -2.06 0.54 -2.47
C SER A 111 -2.50 0.27 -3.91
N GLY A 112 -2.37 -0.97 -4.35
CA GLY A 112 -2.78 -1.42 -5.67
C GLY A 112 -3.28 -2.86 -5.65
N HIS A 113 -2.59 -3.78 -6.34
CA HIS A 113 -2.73 -5.24 -6.33
C HIS A 113 -4.05 -5.82 -6.82
N LEU A 114 -5.19 -5.28 -6.43
CA LEU A 114 -6.51 -5.84 -6.75
C LEU A 114 -6.98 -5.49 -8.16
N HIS A 115 -6.26 -4.61 -8.86
CA HIS A 115 -6.63 -4.10 -10.20
C HIS A 115 -8.09 -3.64 -10.29
N GLY A 116 -8.67 -3.18 -9.19
CA GLY A 116 -10.09 -2.82 -9.09
C GLY A 116 -11.06 -4.01 -9.01
N GLY A 117 -10.54 -5.24 -9.01
CA GLY A 117 -11.29 -6.49 -9.17
C GLY A 117 -11.49 -6.88 -10.63
N CYS A 118 -11.82 -8.15 -10.89
CA CYS A 118 -12.12 -8.63 -12.25
C CYS A 118 -13.41 -8.02 -12.81
N VAL A 119 -14.39 -7.81 -11.94
CA VAL A 119 -15.69 -7.20 -12.22
C VAL A 119 -15.93 -6.09 -11.22
N ARG A 120 -16.42 -4.96 -11.72
CA ARG A 120 -16.77 -3.81 -10.90
C ARG A 120 -18.22 -3.41 -11.15
N LEU A 121 -18.97 -3.08 -10.11
CA LEU A 121 -20.34 -2.58 -10.24
C LEU A 121 -20.40 -1.11 -9.81
N PRO A 122 -21.07 -0.24 -10.59
CA PRO A 122 -21.28 1.15 -10.20
C PRO A 122 -21.97 1.23 -8.82
N GLY A 123 -21.41 2.07 -7.94
CA GLY A 123 -21.95 2.27 -6.58
C GLY A 123 -21.61 1.18 -5.56
N ILE A 124 -21.12 0.00 -5.99
CA ILE A 124 -20.76 -1.12 -5.10
C ILE A 124 -19.23 -1.29 -5.02
N GLY A 125 -18.52 -1.00 -6.11
CA GLY A 125 -17.08 -1.21 -6.19
C GLY A 125 -16.68 -2.55 -6.78
N GLY A 126 -15.52 -3.09 -6.40
CA GLY A 126 -15.05 -4.39 -6.85
C GLY A 126 -15.89 -5.53 -6.32
N VAL A 127 -16.31 -6.45 -7.19
CA VAL A 127 -17.15 -7.60 -6.82
C VAL A 127 -16.29 -8.79 -6.41
N ILE A 128 -15.24 -9.07 -7.16
CA ILE A 128 -14.35 -10.20 -6.91
C ILE A 128 -12.89 -9.81 -7.11
N THR A 129 -12.06 -10.15 -6.14
CA THR A 129 -10.62 -9.95 -6.23
C THR A 129 -9.95 -11.06 -7.02
N PRO A 130 -8.70 -10.85 -7.50
CA PRO A 130 -7.90 -11.92 -8.11
C PRO A 130 -7.66 -13.11 -7.18
N GLN A 131 -7.74 -12.93 -5.87
CA GLN A 131 -7.65 -14.01 -4.88
C GLN A 131 -9.00 -14.69 -4.59
N ALA A 132 -10.07 -14.35 -5.33
CA ALA A 132 -11.43 -14.87 -5.18
C ALA A 132 -12.15 -14.42 -3.89
N PHE A 133 -11.73 -13.32 -3.26
CA PHE A 133 -12.50 -12.68 -2.20
C PHE A 133 -13.61 -11.81 -2.82
N LEU A 134 -14.80 -11.90 -2.25
CA LEU A 134 -15.95 -11.14 -2.69
C LEU A 134 -16.02 -9.80 -1.94
N PHE A 135 -16.43 -8.75 -2.66
CA PHE A 135 -16.74 -7.42 -2.14
C PHE A 135 -15.61 -6.84 -1.23
N PRO A 136 -14.38 -6.67 -1.76
CA PRO A 136 -13.30 -6.09 -0.99
C PRO A 136 -13.66 -4.66 -0.58
N LYS A 137 -13.45 -4.34 0.69
CA LYS A 137 -13.74 -3.01 1.25
C LYS A 137 -12.95 -1.88 0.56
N TYR A 138 -11.73 -2.18 0.12
CA TYR A 138 -10.84 -1.25 -0.57
C TYR A 138 -10.42 -1.86 -1.91
N SER A 139 -10.97 -1.36 -3.03
CA SER A 139 -10.81 -2.03 -4.33
C SER A 139 -10.37 -1.15 -5.50
N GLY A 140 -10.27 0.15 -5.31
CA GLY A 140 -9.88 1.09 -6.39
C GLY A 140 -10.57 2.43 -6.28
N GLU A 141 -10.55 3.01 -5.11
CA GLU A 141 -11.11 4.31 -4.76
C GLU A 141 -10.23 5.03 -3.74
N MET A 142 -10.53 6.31 -3.56
CA MET A 142 -10.06 7.09 -2.43
C MET A 142 -11.09 6.98 -1.30
N THR A 143 -10.62 6.67 -0.10
CA THR A 143 -11.43 6.58 1.11
C THR A 143 -10.76 7.39 2.23
N VAL A 144 -11.50 8.22 2.93
CA VAL A 144 -11.03 8.95 4.11
C VAL A 144 -11.61 8.31 5.35
N VAL A 145 -10.75 7.98 6.32
CA VAL A 145 -11.13 7.37 7.61
C VAL A 145 -10.50 8.17 8.74
N GLY A 146 -11.29 9.00 9.41
CA GLY A 146 -10.75 9.98 10.37
C GLY A 146 -9.82 10.96 9.65
N GLU A 147 -8.59 11.06 10.11
CA GLU A 147 -7.55 11.93 9.51
C GLU A 147 -6.72 11.20 8.43
N GLN A 148 -6.93 9.91 8.24
CA GLN A 148 -6.17 9.08 7.30
C GLN A 148 -6.82 9.04 5.92
N THR A 149 -6.01 9.14 4.88
CA THR A 149 -6.43 8.98 3.48
C THR A 149 -5.89 7.67 2.91
N ILE A 150 -6.77 6.89 2.29
CA ILE A 150 -6.45 5.62 1.65
C ILE A 150 -6.74 5.75 0.17
N ILE A 151 -5.77 5.46 -0.68
CA ILE A 151 -5.94 5.44 -2.13
C ILE A 151 -5.51 4.07 -2.65
N VAL A 152 -6.46 3.38 -3.31
CA VAL A 152 -6.19 2.12 -3.97
C VAL A 152 -6.30 2.30 -5.47
N SER A 153 -5.19 2.13 -6.18
CA SER A 153 -5.17 2.25 -7.64
C SER A 153 -5.63 0.96 -8.30
N LYS A 154 -6.44 1.09 -9.35
CA LYS A 154 -6.80 -0.02 -10.24
C LYS A 154 -5.67 -0.34 -11.22
N GLY A 155 -4.72 0.59 -11.40
CA GLY A 155 -3.57 0.42 -12.28
C GLY A 155 -3.92 0.24 -13.75
N LEU A 156 -2.89 0.03 -14.58
CA LEU A 156 -3.01 -0.13 -16.03
C LEU A 156 -3.08 -1.61 -16.46
N GLY A 157 -2.48 -2.51 -15.68
CA GLY A 157 -2.36 -3.93 -15.99
C GLY A 157 -3.62 -4.74 -15.71
N THR A 158 -3.63 -5.98 -16.18
CA THR A 158 -4.62 -7.01 -15.84
C THR A 158 -3.97 -8.06 -14.93
N HIS A 159 -4.78 -8.85 -14.24
CA HIS A 159 -4.31 -9.97 -13.43
C HIS A 159 -4.37 -11.30 -14.22
N THR A 160 -4.45 -12.43 -13.54
CA THR A 160 -4.47 -13.80 -14.06
C THR A 160 -5.48 -14.01 -15.22
N PHE A 161 -6.60 -13.31 -15.19
CA PHE A 161 -7.55 -13.24 -16.28
C PHE A 161 -7.49 -11.85 -16.90
N ASN A 162 -7.21 -11.77 -18.20
CA ASN A 162 -7.15 -10.49 -18.95
C ASN A 162 -8.56 -9.92 -19.20
N VAL A 163 -9.38 -9.89 -18.16
CA VAL A 163 -10.76 -9.39 -18.21
C VAL A 163 -10.93 -8.28 -17.19
N ARG A 164 -11.38 -7.11 -17.67
CA ARG A 164 -11.84 -6.00 -16.85
C ARG A 164 -13.25 -5.65 -17.29
N LEU A 165 -14.25 -5.98 -16.47
CA LEU A 165 -15.64 -5.68 -16.78
C LEU A 165 -16.09 -4.49 -15.91
N PHE A 166 -16.50 -3.40 -16.57
CA PHE A 166 -16.84 -2.10 -15.95
C PHE A 166 -15.71 -1.53 -15.06
N ASN A 167 -14.47 -1.87 -15.37
CA ASN A 167 -13.30 -1.55 -14.59
C ASN A 167 -12.17 -1.02 -15.51
N PRO A 168 -12.27 0.22 -16.01
CA PRO A 168 -11.26 0.80 -16.88
C PRO A 168 -9.91 0.91 -16.15
N ALA A 169 -8.83 0.82 -16.93
CA ALA A 169 -7.49 1.12 -16.44
C ALA A 169 -7.40 2.59 -16.03
N GLU A 170 -6.59 2.89 -15.01
CA GLU A 170 -6.40 4.26 -14.53
C GLU A 170 -4.97 4.55 -14.11
N VAL A 171 -4.62 5.81 -14.21
CA VAL A 171 -3.46 6.42 -13.55
C VAL A 171 -4.01 7.41 -12.53
N VAL A 172 -3.55 7.31 -11.29
CA VAL A 172 -3.96 8.19 -10.19
C VAL A 172 -2.88 9.26 -10.01
N ALA A 173 -3.24 10.52 -10.18
CA ALA A 173 -2.41 11.67 -9.84
C ALA A 173 -2.83 12.19 -8.47
N ILE A 174 -1.87 12.34 -7.56
CA ILE A 174 -2.10 12.80 -6.18
C ILE A 174 -1.37 14.12 -6.00
N THR A 175 -2.09 15.12 -5.51
CA THR A 175 -1.50 16.40 -5.13
C THR A 175 -1.67 16.58 -3.63
N LEU A 176 -0.56 16.75 -2.92
CA LEU A 176 -0.58 17.09 -1.50
C LEU A 176 -0.68 18.60 -1.39
N CYS A 177 -1.70 19.08 -0.72
CA CYS A 177 -1.94 20.49 -0.44
C CYS A 177 -1.83 20.74 1.07
N ARG A 178 -1.36 21.96 1.43
CA ARG A 178 -1.29 22.44 2.80
C ARG A 178 -2.60 23.15 3.18
#